data_a1b88869e57e22aa0e9dfecb8b4dcb0d
#
_entry.id   a1b88869e57e22aa0e9dfecb8b4dcb0d
#
_cell.length_a   1.000
_cell.length_b   1.000
_cell.length_c   1.000
_cell.angle_alpha   90.00
_cell.angle_beta   90.00
_cell.angle_gamma   90.00
#
_symmetry.space_group_name_H-M   'P 1'
#
loop_
_entity.id
_entity.type
_entity.pdbx_description
1 polymer ?
#
loop_
_entity_poly.entity_id
_entity_poly.type
_entity_poly.pdbx_seq_one_letter_code
_entity_poly.pdbx_strand_id
1 'polypeptide(L)'
;PEIALISGIAWDHVNVYPNYDDYVKQFNSFISSIQPGGVLIFNNEDKLLKELVENNSNTIKKIPYSTHNFFVENTTTYLETEEGEIPTSIFGNHNLLNLSGAQWISQLMGVNISDFYEAIPSFKGASKRLECQAKGKTSFLFNDFAHAPSKVKATVDAVDRQFLNYE
;
A
#
# COMPACT_ATOMS: atom_id res chain seq x y z
N PRO A 1 -3.79 -16.72 -11.28
CA PRO A 1 -3.06 -16.88 -10.01
C PRO A 1 -3.94 -17.54 -8.95
N GLU A 2 -3.33 -18.07 -7.86
CA GLU A 2 -4.02 -18.59 -6.68
C GLU A 2 -4.27 -17.51 -5.65
N ILE A 3 -3.28 -16.65 -5.45
CA ILE A 3 -3.35 -15.48 -4.56
C ILE A 3 -3.05 -14.25 -5.39
N ALA A 4 -3.87 -13.24 -5.28
CA ALA A 4 -3.71 -11.95 -5.95
C ALA A 4 -3.91 -10.80 -4.96
N LEU A 5 -3.24 -9.66 -5.22
CA LEU A 5 -3.44 -8.42 -4.51
C LEU A 5 -3.61 -7.28 -5.49
N ILE A 6 -4.59 -6.41 -5.25
CA ILE A 6 -4.77 -5.14 -5.96
C ILE A 6 -4.77 -4.00 -4.94
N SER A 7 -3.74 -3.16 -4.99
CA SER A 7 -3.56 -2.04 -4.06
C SER A 7 -4.27 -0.75 -4.49
N GLY A 8 -4.79 -0.69 -5.69
CA GLY A 8 -5.55 0.45 -6.22
C GLY A 8 -5.61 0.45 -7.75
N ILE A 9 -6.56 1.22 -8.28
CA ILE A 9 -6.79 1.38 -9.73
C ILE A 9 -6.78 2.84 -10.17
N ALA A 10 -6.06 3.70 -9.45
CA ALA A 10 -5.86 5.07 -9.87
C ALA A 10 -5.21 5.10 -11.27
N TRP A 11 -5.76 5.94 -12.17
CA TRP A 11 -5.34 5.95 -13.56
C TRP A 11 -3.84 6.26 -13.71
N ASP A 12 -3.15 5.37 -14.36
CA ASP A 12 -1.72 5.45 -14.68
C ASP A 12 -1.48 4.90 -16.10
N HIS A 13 -0.25 5.04 -16.61
CA HIS A 13 0.12 4.55 -17.93
C HIS A 13 -0.79 5.04 -19.06
N VAL A 14 -1.14 6.34 -19.04
CA VAL A 14 -2.04 6.97 -20.02
C VAL A 14 -1.57 6.86 -21.48
N ASN A 15 -0.27 6.64 -21.69
CA ASN A 15 0.32 6.37 -23.00
C ASN A 15 -0.04 4.97 -23.54
N VAL A 16 -0.35 4.02 -22.66
CA VAL A 16 -0.78 2.65 -23.01
C VAL A 16 -2.30 2.54 -22.94
N TYR A 17 -2.90 3.17 -21.93
CA TYR A 17 -4.34 3.19 -21.69
C TYR A 17 -4.87 4.63 -21.76
N PRO A 18 -5.09 5.19 -22.95
CA PRO A 18 -5.56 6.56 -23.11
C PRO A 18 -7.02 6.75 -22.64
N ASN A 19 -7.74 5.66 -22.43
CA ASN A 19 -9.10 5.62 -21.91
C ASN A 19 -9.13 4.89 -20.57
N TYR A 20 -9.74 5.53 -19.54
CA TYR A 20 -9.84 4.98 -18.21
C TYR A 20 -10.66 3.68 -18.16
N ASP A 21 -11.73 3.59 -18.93
CA ASP A 21 -12.57 2.38 -18.95
C ASP A 21 -11.79 1.17 -19.46
N ASP A 22 -10.90 1.35 -20.44
CA ASP A 22 -10.05 0.28 -20.93
C ASP A 22 -8.99 -0.13 -19.91
N TYR A 23 -8.48 0.83 -19.12
CA TYR A 23 -7.62 0.55 -17.97
C TYR A 23 -8.34 -0.30 -16.92
N VAL A 24 -9.55 0.08 -16.52
CA VAL A 24 -10.37 -0.65 -15.53
C VAL A 24 -10.73 -2.06 -16.04
N LYS A 25 -11.00 -2.24 -17.32
CA LYS A 25 -11.25 -3.56 -17.92
C LYS A 25 -10.08 -4.54 -17.71
N GLN A 26 -8.83 -4.05 -17.67
CA GLN A 26 -7.68 -4.93 -17.42
C GLN A 26 -7.73 -5.51 -16.01
N PHE A 27 -8.11 -4.70 -15.01
CA PHE A 27 -8.29 -5.21 -13.65
C PHE A 27 -9.44 -6.20 -13.55
N ASN A 28 -10.56 -5.93 -14.22
CA ASN A 28 -11.67 -6.89 -14.26
C ASN A 28 -11.24 -8.22 -14.91
N SER A 29 -10.48 -8.18 -15.99
CA SER A 29 -9.92 -9.37 -16.62
C SER A 29 -8.93 -10.09 -15.71
N PHE A 30 -8.08 -9.34 -14.99
CA PHE A 30 -7.16 -9.91 -14.00
C PHE A 30 -7.91 -10.63 -12.87
N ILE A 31 -8.96 -10.01 -12.29
CA ILE A 31 -9.79 -10.64 -11.27
C ILE A 31 -10.42 -11.92 -11.80
N SER A 32 -10.94 -11.90 -13.03
CA SER A 32 -11.55 -13.07 -13.67
C SER A 32 -10.55 -14.19 -13.98
N SER A 33 -9.24 -13.88 -14.05
CA SER A 33 -8.17 -14.85 -14.28
C SER A 33 -7.72 -15.58 -13.01
N ILE A 34 -8.18 -15.15 -11.83
CA ILE A 34 -7.90 -15.86 -10.57
C ILE A 34 -8.65 -17.18 -10.60
N GLN A 35 -7.93 -18.26 -10.35
CA GLN A 35 -8.51 -19.61 -10.47
C GLN A 35 -9.58 -19.89 -9.41
N PRO A 36 -10.54 -20.78 -9.69
CA PRO A 36 -11.56 -21.18 -8.72
C PRO A 36 -10.97 -21.62 -7.38
N GLY A 37 -11.51 -21.08 -6.27
CA GLY A 37 -10.96 -21.29 -4.93
C GLY A 37 -9.79 -20.39 -4.55
N GLY A 38 -9.32 -19.57 -5.48
CA GLY A 38 -8.27 -18.58 -5.21
C GLY A 38 -8.74 -17.43 -4.34
N VAL A 39 -7.79 -16.55 -4.00
CA VAL A 39 -8.00 -15.42 -3.08
C VAL A 39 -7.58 -14.11 -3.76
N LEU A 40 -8.44 -13.11 -3.68
CA LEU A 40 -8.13 -11.72 -4.02
C LEU A 40 -8.10 -10.87 -2.73
N ILE A 41 -6.97 -10.27 -2.47
CA ILE A 41 -6.80 -9.24 -1.45
C ILE A 41 -6.94 -7.88 -2.16
N PHE A 42 -7.78 -6.98 -1.68
CA PHE A 42 -8.00 -5.70 -2.36
C PHE A 42 -8.12 -4.53 -1.39
N ASN A 43 -7.60 -3.39 -1.81
CA ASN A 43 -7.71 -2.14 -1.07
C ASN A 43 -9.18 -1.68 -0.99
N ASN A 44 -9.75 -1.69 0.21
CA ASN A 44 -11.14 -1.27 0.47
C ASN A 44 -11.31 0.26 0.53
N GLU A 45 -10.22 1.02 0.60
CA GLU A 45 -10.24 2.48 0.60
C GLU A 45 -10.37 3.06 -0.82
N ASP A 46 -10.02 2.28 -1.86
CA ASP A 46 -10.28 2.63 -3.26
C ASP A 46 -11.71 2.22 -3.63
N LYS A 47 -12.62 3.21 -3.65
CA LYS A 47 -14.05 2.99 -3.91
C LYS A 47 -14.33 2.33 -5.26
N LEU A 48 -13.58 2.75 -6.30
CA LEU A 48 -13.77 2.20 -7.64
C LEU A 48 -13.30 0.76 -7.74
N LEU A 49 -12.17 0.44 -7.07
CA LEU A 49 -11.70 -0.94 -6.96
C LEU A 49 -12.70 -1.80 -6.19
N LYS A 50 -13.23 -1.30 -5.07
CA LYS A 50 -14.24 -2.01 -4.29
C LYS A 50 -15.46 -2.35 -5.13
N GLU A 51 -16.03 -1.37 -5.84
CA GLU A 51 -17.17 -1.59 -6.72
C GLU A 51 -16.85 -2.61 -7.83
N LEU A 52 -15.66 -2.51 -8.43
CA LEU A 52 -15.22 -3.46 -9.46
C LEU A 52 -15.15 -4.89 -8.92
N VAL A 53 -14.57 -5.08 -7.73
CA VAL A 53 -14.45 -6.39 -7.07
C VAL A 53 -15.81 -6.94 -6.69
N GLU A 54 -16.71 -6.12 -6.12
CA GLU A 54 -18.06 -6.54 -5.72
C GLU A 54 -18.90 -6.99 -6.93
N ASN A 55 -18.80 -6.28 -8.05
CA ASN A 55 -19.54 -6.58 -9.28
C ASN A 55 -18.93 -7.72 -10.12
N ASN A 56 -17.71 -8.14 -9.84
CA ASN A 56 -17.09 -9.24 -10.57
C ASN A 56 -17.65 -10.59 -10.11
N SER A 57 -18.13 -11.41 -11.07
CA SER A 57 -18.81 -12.68 -10.82
C SER A 57 -17.90 -13.87 -10.51
N ASN A 58 -16.58 -13.68 -10.51
CA ASN A 58 -15.65 -14.78 -10.23
C ASN A 58 -15.84 -15.34 -8.81
N THR A 59 -15.95 -16.66 -8.71
CA THR A 59 -16.18 -17.37 -7.44
C THR A 59 -14.88 -17.62 -6.68
N ILE A 60 -14.36 -16.55 -6.09
CA ILE A 60 -13.11 -16.51 -5.33
C ILE A 60 -13.34 -15.91 -3.94
N LYS A 61 -12.42 -16.14 -3.02
CA LYS A 61 -12.43 -15.45 -1.73
C LYS A 61 -11.95 -14.01 -1.92
N LYS A 62 -12.77 -13.04 -1.57
CA LYS A 62 -12.47 -11.60 -1.66
C LYS A 62 -12.19 -11.07 -0.25
N ILE A 63 -10.96 -10.61 0.01
CA ILE A 63 -10.52 -10.11 1.32
C ILE A 63 -10.25 -8.61 1.19
N PRO A 64 -11.11 -7.75 1.75
CA PRO A 64 -10.83 -6.32 1.82
C PRO A 64 -9.75 -6.04 2.86
N TYR A 65 -8.87 -5.07 2.58
CA TYR A 65 -7.94 -4.54 3.56
C TYR A 65 -7.89 -3.02 3.51
N SER A 66 -7.42 -2.42 4.59
CA SER A 66 -7.25 -0.96 4.74
C SER A 66 -5.88 -0.65 5.32
N THR A 67 -5.52 0.62 5.34
CA THR A 67 -4.30 1.09 5.97
C THR A 67 -4.28 0.70 7.46
N HIS A 68 -3.13 0.29 7.99
CA HIS A 68 -2.94 0.10 9.43
C HIS A 68 -3.28 1.38 10.20
N ASN A 69 -3.87 1.23 11.37
CA ASN A 69 -3.91 2.33 12.32
C ASN A 69 -2.49 2.70 12.71
N PHE A 70 -2.22 3.98 12.79
CA PHE A 70 -0.89 4.48 13.10
C PHE A 70 -0.92 5.90 13.66
N PHE A 71 0.13 6.24 14.37
CA PHE A 71 0.43 7.63 14.76
C PHE A 71 1.90 7.96 14.50
N VAL A 72 2.22 9.24 14.54
CA VAL A 72 3.60 9.74 14.37
C VAL A 72 4.01 10.44 15.65
N GLU A 73 5.12 10.01 16.21
CA GLU A 73 5.74 10.63 17.37
C GLU A 73 7.23 10.85 17.12
N ASN A 74 7.73 12.07 17.35
CA ASN A 74 9.15 12.43 17.16
C ASN A 74 9.72 11.97 15.79
N THR A 75 8.94 12.19 14.69
CA THR A 75 9.29 11.77 13.33
C THR A 75 9.39 10.25 13.11
N THR A 76 8.93 9.45 14.06
CA THR A 76 8.82 8.00 13.92
C THR A 76 7.36 7.61 13.75
N THR A 77 7.07 6.75 12.79
CA THR A 77 5.74 6.16 12.61
C THR A 77 5.63 4.91 13.48
N TYR A 78 4.54 4.79 14.23
CA TYR A 78 4.19 3.62 15.02
C TYR A 78 2.90 3.01 14.48
N LEU A 79 2.92 1.70 14.22
CA LEU A 79 1.71 0.94 13.91
C LEU A 79 1.00 0.59 15.21
N GLU A 80 -0.30 0.82 15.27
CA GLU A 80 -1.16 0.36 16.37
C GLU A 80 -1.67 -1.05 16.05
N THR A 81 -1.20 -2.05 16.77
CA THR A 81 -1.53 -3.46 16.54
C THR A 81 -2.01 -4.13 17.83
N GLU A 82 -2.59 -5.33 17.69
CA GLU A 82 -2.96 -6.14 18.87
C GLU A 82 -1.74 -6.58 19.70
N GLU A 83 -0.55 -6.58 19.11
CA GLU A 83 0.72 -6.91 19.78
C GLU A 83 1.38 -5.67 20.42
N GLY A 84 0.77 -4.49 20.27
CA GLY A 84 1.26 -3.22 20.77
C GLY A 84 1.66 -2.24 19.66
N GLU A 85 2.42 -1.22 20.05
CA GLU A 85 2.91 -0.17 19.18
C GLU A 85 4.24 -0.58 18.55
N ILE A 86 4.27 -0.67 17.24
CA ILE A 86 5.44 -1.17 16.50
C ILE A 86 6.08 -0.03 15.71
N PRO A 87 7.30 0.40 16.05
CA PRO A 87 8.00 1.43 15.29
C PRO A 87 8.36 0.94 13.89
N THR A 88 8.23 1.82 12.90
CA THR A 88 8.64 1.52 11.53
C THR A 88 9.37 2.68 10.88
N SER A 89 10.30 2.35 9.98
CA SER A 89 10.97 3.33 9.11
C SER A 89 10.12 3.75 7.93
N ILE A 90 9.00 3.05 7.68
CA ILE A 90 8.06 3.36 6.60
C ILE A 90 7.05 4.38 7.08
N PHE A 91 6.73 5.35 6.25
CA PHE A 91 5.73 6.36 6.54
C PHE A 91 4.88 6.72 5.31
N GLY A 92 3.78 7.43 5.57
CA GLY A 92 2.80 7.81 4.57
C GLY A 92 1.74 6.74 4.33
N ASN A 93 0.48 7.18 4.22
CA ASN A 93 -0.68 6.29 4.08
C ASN A 93 -0.51 5.24 2.98
N HIS A 94 0.01 5.64 1.81
CA HIS A 94 0.19 4.73 0.67
C HIS A 94 1.20 3.61 0.95
N ASN A 95 2.28 3.90 1.69
CA ASN A 95 3.26 2.87 2.08
C ASN A 95 2.71 1.97 3.19
N LEU A 96 1.97 2.52 4.14
CA LEU A 96 1.33 1.75 5.21
C LEU A 96 0.18 0.89 4.67
N LEU A 97 -0.54 1.38 3.65
CA LEU A 97 -1.52 0.58 2.91
C LEU A 97 -0.84 -0.61 2.20
N ASN A 98 0.29 -0.37 1.53
CA ASN A 98 1.06 -1.45 0.91
C ASN A 98 1.58 -2.47 1.94
N LEU A 99 1.97 -1.99 3.13
CA LEU A 99 2.37 -2.85 4.25
C LEU A 99 1.22 -3.76 4.70
N SER A 100 0.00 -3.20 4.84
CA SER A 100 -1.20 -3.99 5.16
C SER A 100 -1.47 -5.08 4.11
N GLY A 101 -1.34 -4.74 2.84
CA GLY A 101 -1.47 -5.73 1.75
C GLY A 101 -0.40 -6.82 1.81
N ALA A 102 0.85 -6.44 2.09
CA ALA A 102 1.96 -7.38 2.25
C ALA A 102 1.75 -8.31 3.45
N GLN A 103 1.22 -7.81 4.56
CA GLN A 103 0.83 -8.61 5.72
C GLN A 103 -0.15 -9.73 5.33
N TRP A 104 -1.22 -9.39 4.62
CA TRP A 104 -2.21 -10.37 4.19
C TRP A 104 -1.62 -11.46 3.27
N ILE A 105 -0.76 -11.06 2.32
CA ILE A 105 -0.07 -12.04 1.45
C ILE A 105 0.82 -12.95 2.29
N SER A 106 1.61 -12.38 3.20
CA SER A 106 2.52 -13.13 4.06
C SER A 106 1.78 -14.17 4.90
N GLN A 107 0.65 -13.79 5.50
CA GLN A 107 -0.19 -14.71 6.27
C GLN A 107 -0.77 -15.85 5.41
N LEU A 108 -1.24 -15.54 4.19
CA LEU A 108 -1.72 -16.57 3.25
C LEU A 108 -0.60 -17.49 2.77
N MET A 109 0.65 -17.06 2.84
CA MET A 109 1.84 -17.86 2.56
C MET A 109 2.37 -18.61 3.79
N GLY A 110 1.70 -18.50 4.95
CA GLY A 110 2.04 -19.24 6.16
C GLY A 110 2.95 -18.51 7.15
N VAL A 111 3.22 -17.22 6.96
CA VAL A 111 3.93 -16.40 7.94
C VAL A 111 2.97 -16.02 9.07
N ASN A 112 3.36 -16.26 10.32
CA ASN A 112 2.58 -15.84 11.47
C ASN A 112 2.55 -14.32 11.57
N ILE A 113 1.49 -13.77 12.16
CA ILE A 113 1.33 -12.33 12.31
C ILE A 113 2.41 -11.73 13.21
N SER A 114 2.77 -12.41 14.29
CA SER A 114 3.85 -12.02 15.20
C SER A 114 5.21 -11.95 14.50
N ASP A 115 5.56 -12.96 13.69
CA ASP A 115 6.81 -12.99 12.92
C ASP A 115 6.86 -11.83 11.90
N PHE A 116 5.71 -11.51 11.30
CA PHE A 116 5.58 -10.36 10.39
C PHE A 116 5.88 -9.06 11.13
N TYR A 117 5.25 -8.83 12.28
CA TYR A 117 5.44 -7.60 13.05
C TYR A 117 6.83 -7.50 13.69
N GLU A 118 7.45 -8.61 14.08
CA GLU A 118 8.83 -8.64 14.57
C GLU A 118 9.82 -8.18 13.47
N ALA A 119 9.55 -8.48 12.20
CA ALA A 119 10.40 -8.11 11.10
C ALA A 119 10.28 -6.62 10.69
N ILE A 120 9.12 -5.99 10.91
CA ILE A 120 8.81 -4.63 10.42
C ILE A 120 9.80 -3.55 10.88
N PRO A 121 10.26 -3.47 12.14
CA PRO A 121 11.23 -2.45 12.56
C PRO A 121 12.55 -2.50 11.77
N SER A 122 12.91 -3.67 11.25
CA SER A 122 14.14 -3.86 10.45
C SER A 122 13.97 -3.46 8.99
N PHE A 123 12.72 -3.39 8.48
CA PHE A 123 12.45 -3.09 7.07
C PHE A 123 12.62 -1.61 6.77
N LYS A 124 13.52 -1.28 5.83
CA LYS A 124 13.88 0.10 5.46
C LYS A 124 13.05 0.69 4.31
N GLY A 125 12.03 -0.04 3.86
CA GLY A 125 11.22 0.35 2.70
C GLY A 125 11.79 -0.19 1.38
N ALA A 126 11.03 0.03 0.32
CA ALA A 126 11.47 -0.29 -1.04
C ALA A 126 12.34 0.85 -1.59
N SER A 127 13.36 0.51 -2.37
CA SER A 127 14.21 1.51 -3.03
C SER A 127 13.39 2.48 -3.88
N LYS A 128 13.73 3.74 -3.84
CA LYS A 128 13.02 4.83 -4.55
C LYS A 128 11.54 4.97 -4.16
N ARG A 129 11.18 4.61 -2.92
CA ARG A 129 9.83 4.79 -2.36
C ARG A 129 9.94 5.54 -1.04
N LEU A 130 9.95 6.89 -1.08
CA LEU A 130 10.25 7.77 0.07
C LEU A 130 11.52 7.33 0.82
N GLU A 131 12.53 6.91 0.05
CA GLU A 131 13.80 6.44 0.57
C GLU A 131 14.61 7.61 1.09
N CYS A 132 14.91 7.63 2.40
CA CYS A 132 15.75 8.69 2.98
C CYS A 132 17.20 8.50 2.53
N GLN A 133 17.70 9.42 1.70
CA GLN A 133 19.08 9.43 1.19
C GLN A 133 20.04 10.13 2.14
N ALA A 134 19.57 11.18 2.82
CA ALA A 134 20.37 11.93 3.76
C ALA A 134 19.50 12.59 4.82
N LYS A 135 20.06 12.69 6.04
CA LYS A 135 19.46 13.38 7.18
C LYS A 135 20.45 14.42 7.71
N GLY A 136 20.09 15.69 7.61
CA GLY A 136 20.79 16.80 8.24
C GLY A 136 20.21 17.15 9.61
N LYS A 137 20.70 18.25 10.21
CA LYS A 137 20.16 18.77 11.48
C LYS A 137 18.74 19.34 11.34
N THR A 138 18.46 19.96 10.19
CA THR A 138 17.23 20.71 9.91
C THR A 138 16.58 20.29 8.58
N SER A 139 17.08 19.26 7.92
CA SER A 139 16.64 18.89 6.58
C SER A 139 16.76 17.39 6.34
N PHE A 140 15.87 16.88 5.49
CA PHE A 140 15.91 15.52 5.00
C PHE A 140 15.89 15.51 3.47
N LEU A 141 16.59 14.56 2.88
CA LEU A 141 16.56 14.33 1.43
C LEU A 141 15.94 12.95 1.17
N PHE A 142 14.83 12.95 0.44
CA PHE A 142 14.14 11.73 0.05
C PHE A 142 14.25 11.50 -1.46
N ASN A 143 14.39 10.24 -1.84
CA ASN A 143 14.25 9.78 -3.22
C ASN A 143 12.94 9.03 -3.38
N ASP A 144 12.10 9.47 -4.33
CA ASP A 144 10.83 8.84 -4.64
C ASP A 144 10.62 8.74 -6.15
N PHE A 145 9.99 7.68 -6.61
CA PHE A 145 9.66 7.46 -8.01
C PHE A 145 8.25 7.94 -8.39
N ALA A 146 7.64 8.80 -7.57
CA ALA A 146 6.34 9.38 -7.87
C ALA A 146 6.42 10.24 -9.16
N HIS A 147 5.66 9.84 -10.18
CA HIS A 147 5.67 10.49 -11.50
C HIS A 147 4.25 10.74 -12.06
N ALA A 148 3.22 10.33 -11.33
CA ALA A 148 1.82 10.65 -11.64
C ALA A 148 1.28 11.62 -10.59
N PRO A 149 0.31 12.50 -10.92
CA PRO A 149 -0.20 13.52 -9.99
C PRO A 149 -0.67 12.95 -8.65
N SER A 150 -1.40 11.83 -8.66
CA SER A 150 -1.87 11.15 -7.46
C SER A 150 -0.72 10.63 -6.58
N LYS A 151 0.34 10.11 -7.19
CA LYS A 151 1.53 9.60 -6.49
C LYS A 151 2.34 10.75 -5.88
N VAL A 152 2.57 11.83 -6.65
CA VAL A 152 3.26 13.03 -6.14
C VAL A 152 2.51 13.64 -4.95
N LYS A 153 1.18 13.76 -5.08
CA LYS A 153 0.35 14.23 -3.96
C LYS A 153 0.52 13.35 -2.73
N ALA A 154 0.44 12.02 -2.88
CA ALA A 154 0.60 11.09 -1.76
C ALA A 154 1.98 11.20 -1.09
N THR A 155 3.04 11.42 -1.87
CA THR A 155 4.40 11.65 -1.36
C THR A 155 4.49 12.95 -0.56
N VAL A 156 3.96 14.06 -1.10
CA VAL A 156 3.96 15.36 -0.40
C VAL A 156 3.14 15.28 0.90
N ASP A 157 1.90 14.77 0.84
CA ASP A 157 1.05 14.59 2.02
C ASP A 157 1.73 13.72 3.10
N ALA A 158 2.50 12.70 2.68
CA ALA A 158 3.23 11.83 3.60
C ALA A 158 4.36 12.58 4.32
N VAL A 159 5.15 13.37 3.58
CA VAL A 159 6.24 14.16 4.15
C VAL A 159 5.70 15.24 5.10
N ASP A 160 4.67 15.98 4.68
CA ASP A 160 4.05 17.01 5.51
C ASP A 160 3.54 16.43 6.83
N ARG A 161 2.88 15.28 6.79
CA ARG A 161 2.38 14.62 8.00
C ARG A 161 3.48 14.08 8.91
N GLN A 162 4.57 13.57 8.31
CA GLN A 162 5.69 12.98 9.06
C GLN A 162 6.53 14.03 9.77
N PHE A 163 6.65 15.22 9.19
CA PHE A 163 7.59 16.26 9.60
C PHE A 163 6.90 17.59 9.93
N LEU A 164 5.74 17.55 10.61
CA LEU A 164 4.93 18.74 10.94
C LEU A 164 5.68 19.86 11.67
N ASN A 165 6.81 19.56 12.32
CA ASN A 165 7.60 20.54 13.08
C ASN A 165 8.88 20.99 12.34
N TYR A 166 9.00 20.68 11.06
CA TYR A 166 10.11 21.09 10.20
C TYR A 166 9.57 22.09 9.17
N GLU A 167 10.28 23.23 9.03
CA GLU A 167 10.01 24.25 7.99
C GLU A 167 10.72 23.88 6.66
#